data_7334448bfd1d05c383399dc4fb4ebadf
#
_entry.id   7334448bfd1d05c383399dc4fb4ebadf
#
_cell.length_a   1.000
_cell.length_b   1.000
_cell.length_c   1.000
_cell.angle_alpha   90.00
_cell.angle_beta   90.00
_cell.angle_gamma   90.00
#
_symmetry.space_group_name_H-M   'P 1'
#
loop_
_entity.id
_entity.type
_entity.pdbx_description
1 polymer ?
#
loop_
_entity_poly.entity_id
_entity_poly.type
_entity_poly.pdbx_seq_one_letter_code
_entity_poly.pdbx_strand_id
1 'polypeptide(L)'
;MHEDKMTENVIDKFSKSLLIDTGEGYAFENGNQCSYGKLLLALAYLSQGNLRDAYREILEKSHNRWMLDNGIKEELTEEEKNAFRTMEKIAEIYPIPEYIDKKYSIEENTPADILAVIDKNIFSYIEDILHQEMLKICNDSIEDVDKTMPAFLTDNNFKDNIENMLIGNEIQEEDINKYCRNQVLSFTVQCLGGRMVKIYSVSSIMQLVAIELLAIAPVRIAERNKRNKSVKYSRCPICHKVFEQGKGRGKTKTYCGYQYIDGLCEKKYTEYDVIRKKYRNTIHHFIAEHTERGDLYGWLAEFDKKHDELIAKGVKIDEYKEKMKIWYDKKKKSLKQ
;
A
#
# COMPACT_ATOMS: atom_id res chain seq x y z
N MET A 1 -40.27 0.32 20.24
CA MET A 1 -40.31 -0.81 19.28
C MET A 1 -40.01 -0.43 17.82
N HIS A 2 -39.84 0.86 17.48
CA HIS A 2 -39.45 1.29 16.13
C HIS A 2 -37.96 1.61 16.00
N GLU A 3 -37.28 1.92 17.10
CA GLU A 3 -35.84 2.27 17.12
C GLU A 3 -34.92 1.04 16.93
N ASP A 4 -35.31 -0.11 17.49
CA ASP A 4 -34.50 -1.34 17.35
C ASP A 4 -34.43 -1.89 15.93
N LYS A 5 -35.45 -1.65 15.10
CA LYS A 5 -35.46 -2.11 13.70
C LYS A 5 -34.62 -1.22 12.76
N MET A 6 -34.41 0.05 13.12
CA MET A 6 -33.56 0.94 12.34
C MET A 6 -32.07 0.65 12.61
N THR A 7 -31.70 0.37 13.84
CA THR A 7 -30.34 -0.01 14.23
C THR A 7 -29.93 -1.38 13.64
N GLU A 8 -30.81 -2.39 13.66
CA GLU A 8 -30.55 -3.67 13.01
C GLU A 8 -30.36 -3.54 11.48
N ASN A 9 -31.17 -2.73 10.79
CA ASN A 9 -31.04 -2.52 9.35
C ASN A 9 -29.77 -1.74 8.94
N VAL A 10 -29.28 -0.86 9.79
CA VAL A 10 -28.05 -0.11 9.56
C VAL A 10 -26.83 -1.02 9.79
N ILE A 11 -26.84 -1.82 10.86
CA ILE A 11 -25.78 -2.80 11.17
C ILE A 11 -25.70 -3.87 10.07
N ASP A 12 -26.82 -4.38 9.58
CA ASP A 12 -26.84 -5.38 8.50
C ASP A 12 -26.35 -4.83 7.15
N LYS A 13 -26.55 -3.54 6.89
CA LYS A 13 -26.11 -2.89 5.64
C LYS A 13 -24.59 -2.70 5.57
N PHE A 14 -23.92 -2.59 6.72
CA PHE A 14 -22.45 -2.46 6.81
C PHE A 14 -21.76 -3.81 7.10
N SER A 15 -22.49 -4.89 7.33
CA SER A 15 -21.94 -6.14 7.86
C SER A 15 -21.24 -7.04 6.86
N LYS A 16 -21.22 -6.73 5.54
CA LYS A 16 -20.64 -7.63 4.53
C LYS A 16 -20.04 -6.89 3.36
N SER A 17 -18.79 -6.48 3.49
CA SER A 17 -17.99 -6.11 2.31
C SER A 17 -17.59 -7.38 1.56
N LEU A 18 -18.16 -7.60 0.39
CA LEU A 18 -17.88 -8.78 -0.43
C LEU A 18 -16.70 -8.50 -1.37
N LEU A 19 -15.76 -9.43 -1.41
CA LEU A 19 -14.63 -9.42 -2.31
C LEU A 19 -14.69 -10.67 -3.20
N ILE A 20 -14.94 -10.46 -4.48
CA ILE A 20 -15.09 -11.53 -5.46
C ILE A 20 -13.74 -11.82 -6.11
N ASP A 21 -13.20 -13.01 -5.89
CA ASP A 21 -11.95 -13.47 -6.52
C ASP A 21 -12.23 -13.92 -7.95
N THR A 22 -11.73 -13.18 -8.92
CA THR A 22 -11.92 -13.45 -10.36
C THR A 22 -10.84 -14.35 -10.97
N GLY A 23 -9.85 -14.77 -10.18
CA GLY A 23 -8.68 -15.53 -10.63
C GLY A 23 -7.57 -14.65 -11.28
N GLU A 24 -7.87 -13.39 -11.58
CA GLU A 24 -6.91 -12.40 -12.09
C GLU A 24 -6.76 -11.17 -11.20
N GLY A 25 -7.60 -11.05 -10.20
CA GLY A 25 -7.74 -9.96 -9.25
C GLY A 25 -9.04 -10.08 -8.50
N TYR A 26 -9.55 -8.95 -8.02
CA TYR A 26 -10.80 -8.89 -7.28
C TYR A 26 -11.81 -7.97 -7.98
N ALA A 27 -13.08 -8.30 -7.82
CA ALA A 27 -14.19 -7.40 -8.11
C ALA A 27 -14.93 -7.06 -6.81
N PHE A 28 -15.34 -5.80 -6.68
CA PHE A 28 -16.17 -5.30 -5.59
C PHE A 28 -17.65 -5.37 -5.96
N GLU A 29 -18.54 -5.27 -4.97
CA GLU A 29 -20.01 -5.29 -5.21
C GLU A 29 -20.49 -4.21 -6.19
N ASN A 30 -19.83 -3.05 -6.22
CA ASN A 30 -20.13 -1.97 -7.15
C ASN A 30 -19.64 -2.22 -8.59
N GLY A 31 -19.08 -3.40 -8.89
CA GLY A 31 -18.58 -3.78 -10.21
C GLY A 31 -17.16 -3.28 -10.54
N ASN A 32 -16.55 -2.47 -9.69
CA ASN A 32 -15.15 -2.07 -9.86
C ASN A 32 -14.22 -3.26 -9.65
N GLN A 33 -13.05 -3.22 -10.27
CA GLN A 33 -12.07 -4.30 -10.23
C GLN A 33 -10.68 -3.77 -9.88
N CYS A 34 -9.90 -4.62 -9.18
CA CYS A 34 -8.49 -4.36 -8.94
C CYS A 34 -7.66 -5.64 -9.12
N SER A 35 -6.38 -5.49 -9.43
CA SER A 35 -5.43 -6.60 -9.52
C SER A 35 -5.00 -7.07 -8.13
N TYR A 36 -4.62 -8.34 -8.00
CA TYR A 36 -3.98 -8.82 -6.77
C TYR A 36 -2.79 -7.96 -6.36
N GLY A 37 -2.68 -7.68 -5.07
CA GLY A 37 -1.63 -6.87 -4.49
C GLY A 37 -1.93 -5.37 -4.42
N LYS A 38 -2.96 -4.87 -5.09
CA LYS A 38 -3.32 -3.45 -5.01
C LYS A 38 -3.90 -3.06 -3.66
N LEU A 39 -4.77 -3.89 -3.09
CA LEU A 39 -5.32 -3.68 -1.76
C LEU A 39 -4.20 -3.70 -0.70
N LEU A 40 -3.31 -4.69 -0.80
CA LEU A 40 -2.18 -4.82 0.12
C LEU A 40 -1.20 -3.64 0.01
N LEU A 41 -0.93 -3.18 -1.22
CA LEU A 41 -0.10 -2.00 -1.45
C LEU A 41 -0.74 -0.73 -0.87
N ALA A 42 -2.05 -0.55 -1.04
CA ALA A 42 -2.79 0.57 -0.45
C ALA A 42 -2.71 0.54 1.08
N LEU A 43 -2.93 -0.62 1.70
CA LEU A 43 -2.78 -0.79 3.15
C LEU A 43 -1.36 -0.51 3.63
N ALA A 44 -0.34 -0.92 2.87
CA ALA A 44 1.06 -0.64 3.19
C ALA A 44 1.37 0.86 3.21
N TYR A 45 0.75 1.65 2.34
CA TYR A 45 0.88 3.11 2.37
C TYR A 45 0.06 3.75 3.49
N LEU A 46 -1.16 3.29 3.73
CA LEU A 46 -2.03 3.81 4.79
C LEU A 46 -1.51 3.48 6.21
N SER A 47 -0.82 2.36 6.38
CA SER A 47 -0.24 1.95 7.66
C SER A 47 0.86 2.88 8.19
N GLN A 48 1.44 3.70 7.33
CA GLN A 48 2.53 4.61 7.67
C GLN A 48 2.08 5.93 8.34
N GLY A 49 0.84 6.06 8.74
CA GLY A 49 0.35 7.31 9.30
C GLY A 49 -1.02 7.18 9.96
N ASN A 50 -1.96 7.94 9.48
CA ASN A 50 -3.27 8.18 10.09
C ASN A 50 -4.08 6.93 10.44
N LEU A 51 -3.94 5.84 9.68
CA LEU A 51 -4.62 4.58 9.99
C LEU A 51 -4.16 3.99 11.32
N ARG A 52 -2.86 4.01 11.58
CA ARG A 52 -2.28 3.55 12.84
C ARG A 52 -2.76 4.39 14.03
N ASP A 53 -2.73 5.72 13.86
CA ASP A 53 -3.12 6.65 14.90
C ASP A 53 -4.62 6.58 15.20
N ALA A 54 -5.45 6.47 14.15
CA ALA A 54 -6.89 6.29 14.29
C ALA A 54 -7.23 4.99 15.04
N TYR A 55 -6.59 3.89 14.69
CA TYR A 55 -6.77 2.60 15.37
C TYR A 55 -6.38 2.69 16.84
N ARG A 56 -5.22 3.26 17.15
CA ARG A 56 -4.74 3.42 18.53
C ARG A 56 -5.70 4.26 19.36
N GLU A 57 -6.17 5.37 18.84
CA GLU A 57 -7.12 6.26 19.53
C GLU A 57 -8.41 5.51 19.93
N ILE A 58 -8.93 4.67 19.03
CA ILE A 58 -10.16 3.92 19.29
C ILE A 58 -9.92 2.82 20.35
N LEU A 59 -8.82 2.08 20.23
CA LEU A 59 -8.46 1.07 21.20
C LEU A 59 -8.23 1.64 22.61
N GLU A 60 -7.56 2.80 22.71
CA GLU A 60 -7.33 3.49 23.98
C GLU A 60 -8.64 3.92 24.64
N LYS A 61 -9.62 4.39 23.85
CA LYS A 61 -10.95 4.74 24.38
C LYS A 61 -11.68 3.51 24.87
N SER A 62 -11.68 2.41 24.14
CA SER A 62 -12.29 1.17 24.56
C SER A 62 -11.60 0.60 25.81
N HIS A 63 -10.28 0.65 25.87
CA HIS A 63 -9.50 0.24 27.06
C HIS A 63 -9.84 1.11 28.29
N ASN A 64 -9.91 2.42 28.13
CA ASN A 64 -10.28 3.32 29.24
C ASN A 64 -11.68 3.02 29.79
N ARG A 65 -12.64 2.69 28.92
CA ARG A 65 -13.97 2.23 29.34
C ARG A 65 -13.88 0.91 30.11
N TRP A 66 -13.12 -0.07 29.59
CA TRP A 66 -12.91 -1.35 30.27
C TRP A 66 -12.28 -1.16 31.66
N MET A 67 -11.29 -0.24 31.80
CA MET A 67 -10.66 0.05 33.09
C MET A 67 -11.66 0.64 34.11
N LEU A 68 -12.59 1.49 33.67
CA LEU A 68 -13.66 2.03 34.49
C LEU A 68 -14.64 0.94 34.95
N ASP A 69 -15.10 0.11 33.98
CA ASP A 69 -16.08 -0.96 34.23
C ASP A 69 -15.53 -2.03 35.21
N ASN A 70 -14.20 -2.17 35.27
CA ASN A 70 -13.52 -3.09 36.17
C ASN A 70 -13.00 -2.44 37.47
N GLY A 71 -13.30 -1.16 37.71
CA GLY A 71 -12.90 -0.43 38.93
C GLY A 71 -11.38 -0.22 39.08
N ILE A 72 -10.62 -0.37 38.00
CA ILE A 72 -9.16 -0.16 37.97
C ILE A 72 -8.81 1.34 37.91
N LYS A 73 -9.69 2.12 37.29
CA LYS A 73 -9.59 3.55 37.20
C LYS A 73 -10.74 4.21 37.94
N GLU A 74 -10.45 4.97 39.01
CA GLU A 74 -11.48 5.57 39.86
C GLU A 74 -12.18 6.76 39.21
N GLU A 75 -11.48 7.53 38.36
CA GLU A 75 -12.06 8.69 37.68
C GLU A 75 -11.42 8.90 36.31
N LEU A 76 -12.26 9.36 35.36
CA LEU A 76 -11.79 9.92 34.08
C LEU A 76 -11.15 11.29 34.32
N THR A 77 -10.11 11.62 33.56
CA THR A 77 -9.61 12.99 33.50
C THR A 77 -10.71 13.92 32.94
N GLU A 78 -10.64 15.21 33.20
CA GLU A 78 -11.62 16.16 32.66
C GLU A 78 -11.62 16.19 31.12
N GLU A 79 -10.50 15.92 30.46
CA GLU A 79 -10.41 15.78 28.99
C GLU A 79 -11.16 14.52 28.52
N GLU A 80 -11.01 13.41 29.22
CA GLU A 80 -11.74 12.17 28.92
C GLU A 80 -13.23 12.33 29.19
N LYS A 81 -13.64 12.94 30.30
CA LYS A 81 -15.05 13.26 30.61
C LYS A 81 -15.67 14.16 29.51
N ASN A 82 -14.93 15.16 29.05
CA ASN A 82 -15.38 16.02 27.97
C ASN A 82 -15.43 15.29 26.63
N ALA A 83 -14.50 14.41 26.36
CA ALA A 83 -14.52 13.56 25.17
C ALA A 83 -15.73 12.61 25.18
N PHE A 84 -16.01 11.94 26.32
CA PHE A 84 -17.21 11.10 26.48
C PHE A 84 -18.51 11.89 26.38
N ARG A 85 -18.63 13.03 27.05
CA ARG A 85 -19.82 13.91 26.93
C ARG A 85 -20.00 14.43 25.51
N THR A 86 -18.92 14.69 24.80
CA THR A 86 -18.96 15.11 23.39
C THR A 86 -19.38 13.92 22.51
N MET A 87 -18.92 12.72 22.79
CA MET A 87 -19.34 11.50 22.09
C MET A 87 -20.82 11.19 22.33
N GLU A 88 -21.32 11.29 23.58
CA GLU A 88 -22.74 11.12 23.90
C GLU A 88 -23.60 12.16 23.15
N LYS A 89 -23.23 13.42 23.17
CA LYS A 89 -23.94 14.48 22.44
C LYS A 89 -23.88 14.28 20.93
N ILE A 90 -22.75 13.80 20.41
CA ILE A 90 -22.58 13.53 18.97
C ILE A 90 -23.40 12.28 18.59
N ALA A 91 -23.42 11.24 19.43
CA ALA A 91 -24.24 10.05 19.21
C ALA A 91 -25.76 10.35 19.26
N GLU A 92 -26.18 11.37 20.04
CA GLU A 92 -27.55 11.86 20.03
C GLU A 92 -27.90 12.62 18.72
N ILE A 93 -26.94 13.32 18.11
CA ILE A 93 -27.15 14.14 16.90
C ILE A 93 -26.84 13.35 15.63
N TYR A 94 -25.81 12.50 15.67
CA TYR A 94 -25.36 11.71 14.54
C TYR A 94 -25.30 10.23 14.96
N PRO A 95 -25.83 9.29 14.15
CA PRO A 95 -25.60 7.87 14.33
C PRO A 95 -24.09 7.58 14.43
N ILE A 96 -23.69 6.61 15.23
CA ILE A 96 -22.28 6.19 15.42
C ILE A 96 -21.51 6.07 14.09
N PRO A 97 -22.07 5.49 12.99
CA PRO A 97 -21.43 5.45 11.69
C PRO A 97 -21.04 6.83 11.13
N GLU A 98 -21.95 7.82 11.18
CA GLU A 98 -21.67 9.18 10.68
C GLU A 98 -20.61 9.90 11.50
N TYR A 99 -20.55 9.62 12.79
CA TYR A 99 -19.49 10.16 13.65
C TYR A 99 -18.12 9.56 13.30
N ILE A 100 -18.04 8.25 13.05
CA ILE A 100 -16.84 7.57 12.62
C ILE A 100 -16.39 8.10 11.27
N ASP A 101 -17.30 8.22 10.30
CA ASP A 101 -17.02 8.79 8.98
C ASP A 101 -16.39 10.17 9.06
N LYS A 102 -17.02 11.09 9.83
CA LYS A 102 -16.55 12.47 9.91
C LYS A 102 -15.24 12.63 10.64
N LYS A 103 -15.02 11.85 11.72
CA LYS A 103 -13.82 12.01 12.54
C LYS A 103 -12.64 11.23 12.04
N TYR A 104 -12.89 10.06 11.47
CA TYR A 104 -11.85 9.10 11.06
C TYR A 104 -11.82 8.91 9.55
N SER A 105 -12.38 9.85 8.77
CA SER A 105 -12.22 9.84 7.32
C SER A 105 -10.73 9.78 6.99
N ILE A 106 -10.33 8.67 6.40
CA ILE A 106 -8.95 8.44 5.99
C ILE A 106 -8.60 9.44 4.89
N GLU A 107 -9.57 9.77 3.99
CA GLU A 107 -9.36 10.69 2.87
C GLU A 107 -8.95 12.09 3.34
N GLU A 108 -9.61 12.64 4.37
CA GLU A 108 -9.30 13.97 4.90
C GLU A 108 -7.94 14.04 5.60
N ASN A 109 -7.49 12.93 6.16
CA ASN A 109 -6.29 12.86 6.98
C ASN A 109 -5.09 12.23 6.24
N THR A 110 -5.28 11.70 5.03
CA THR A 110 -4.20 11.04 4.28
C THR A 110 -3.42 12.07 3.45
N PRO A 111 -2.09 12.09 3.52
CA PRO A 111 -1.27 12.96 2.70
C PRO A 111 -1.57 12.82 1.21
N ALA A 112 -1.64 13.95 0.50
CA ALA A 112 -2.00 14.00 -0.93
C ALA A 112 -1.12 13.12 -1.83
N ASP A 113 0.13 12.89 -1.45
CA ASP A 113 1.05 12.03 -2.17
C ASP A 113 0.71 10.53 -2.00
N ILE A 114 0.06 10.15 -0.90
CA ILE A 114 -0.45 8.80 -0.68
C ILE A 114 -1.76 8.63 -1.45
N LEU A 115 -2.66 9.60 -1.38
CA LEU A 115 -3.93 9.58 -2.14
C LEU A 115 -3.69 9.50 -3.64
N ALA A 116 -2.62 10.09 -4.15
CA ALA A 116 -2.25 9.99 -5.57
C ALA A 116 -1.86 8.57 -6.01
N VAL A 117 -1.51 7.70 -5.07
CA VAL A 117 -1.08 6.31 -5.31
C VAL A 117 -2.24 5.33 -5.21
N ILE A 118 -3.22 5.62 -4.36
CA ILE A 118 -4.34 4.75 -4.05
C ILE A 118 -5.50 5.06 -5.01
N ASP A 119 -5.98 4.03 -5.72
CA ASP A 119 -7.19 4.13 -6.52
C ASP A 119 -8.40 4.44 -5.63
N LYS A 120 -9.25 5.40 -6.03
CA LYS A 120 -10.41 5.85 -5.25
C LYS A 120 -11.35 4.70 -4.88
N ASN A 121 -11.53 3.72 -5.76
CA ASN A 121 -12.42 2.59 -5.48
C ASN A 121 -11.81 1.62 -4.45
N ILE A 122 -10.49 1.44 -4.50
CA ILE A 122 -9.75 0.65 -3.51
C ILE A 122 -9.82 1.36 -2.15
N PHE A 123 -9.65 2.66 -2.16
CA PHE A 123 -9.71 3.48 -0.97
C PHE A 123 -11.08 3.38 -0.28
N SER A 124 -12.17 3.60 -1.02
CA SER A 124 -13.55 3.47 -0.51
C SER A 124 -13.81 2.07 0.06
N TYR A 125 -13.33 1.02 -0.60
CA TYR A 125 -13.49 -0.34 -0.11
C TYR A 125 -12.74 -0.60 1.21
N ILE A 126 -11.51 -0.10 1.35
CA ILE A 126 -10.74 -0.20 2.60
C ILE A 126 -11.42 0.60 3.71
N GLU A 127 -11.94 1.79 3.39
CA GLU A 127 -12.65 2.66 4.32
C GLU A 127 -13.92 1.98 4.87
N ASP A 128 -14.72 1.34 4.01
CA ASP A 128 -15.90 0.58 4.43
C ASP A 128 -15.55 -0.54 5.42
N ILE A 129 -14.49 -1.31 5.17
CA ILE A 129 -14.02 -2.36 6.09
C ILE A 129 -13.55 -1.76 7.41
N LEU A 130 -12.78 -0.69 7.34
CA LEU A 130 -12.27 0.00 8.51
C LEU A 130 -13.39 0.50 9.41
N HIS A 131 -14.43 1.12 8.84
CA HIS A 131 -15.59 1.58 9.58
C HIS A 131 -16.29 0.45 10.32
N GLN A 132 -16.50 -0.70 9.67
CA GLN A 132 -17.10 -1.87 10.31
C GLN A 132 -16.26 -2.39 11.46
N GLU A 133 -14.95 -2.43 11.29
CA GLU A 133 -14.02 -2.89 12.33
C GLU A 133 -13.98 -1.91 13.50
N MET A 134 -13.95 -0.61 13.23
CA MET A 134 -14.01 0.44 14.24
C MET A 134 -15.30 0.40 15.07
N LEU A 135 -16.44 0.16 14.43
CA LEU A 135 -17.72 -0.03 15.12
C LEU A 135 -17.69 -1.21 16.10
N LYS A 136 -17.06 -2.33 15.72
CA LYS A 136 -16.89 -3.47 16.62
C LYS A 136 -15.99 -3.11 17.80
N ILE A 137 -14.85 -2.48 17.54
CA ILE A 137 -13.90 -2.06 18.57
C ILE A 137 -14.57 -1.12 19.57
N CYS A 138 -15.40 -0.18 19.11
CA CYS A 138 -16.12 0.73 19.99
C CYS A 138 -17.11 0.02 20.93
N ASN A 139 -17.63 -1.14 20.52
CA ASN A 139 -18.58 -1.93 21.30
C ASN A 139 -17.91 -3.02 22.17
N ASP A 140 -16.66 -3.36 21.86
CA ASP A 140 -15.93 -4.39 22.58
C ASP A 140 -15.13 -3.79 23.76
N SER A 141 -15.04 -4.55 24.86
CA SER A 141 -14.19 -4.19 25.97
C SER A 141 -12.75 -4.60 25.71
N ILE A 142 -11.86 -3.65 25.55
CA ILE A 142 -10.44 -3.88 25.24
C ILE A 142 -9.61 -3.89 26.52
N GLU A 143 -9.08 -5.05 26.87
CA GLU A 143 -8.25 -5.23 28.05
C GLU A 143 -6.80 -4.74 27.85
N ASP A 144 -6.25 -4.92 26.66
CA ASP A 144 -4.86 -4.58 26.34
C ASP A 144 -4.75 -4.03 24.90
N VAL A 145 -4.42 -2.76 24.78
CA VAL A 145 -4.31 -2.05 23.51
C VAL A 145 -3.20 -2.63 22.63
N ASP A 146 -2.04 -2.90 23.21
CA ASP A 146 -0.87 -3.35 22.44
C ASP A 146 -1.04 -4.78 21.89
N LYS A 147 -1.74 -5.65 22.60
CA LYS A 147 -2.07 -6.99 22.12
C LYS A 147 -3.20 -6.99 21.09
N THR A 148 -4.10 -6.02 21.17
CA THR A 148 -5.25 -5.90 20.25
C THR A 148 -4.88 -5.19 18.96
N MET A 149 -3.84 -4.34 18.97
CA MET A 149 -3.37 -3.63 17.78
C MET A 149 -2.99 -4.63 16.66
N PRO A 150 -3.52 -4.46 15.44
CA PRO A 150 -3.17 -5.31 14.30
C PRO A 150 -1.65 -5.35 14.05
N ALA A 151 -1.12 -6.55 13.81
CA ALA A 151 0.32 -6.75 13.63
C ALA A 151 0.91 -5.90 12.50
N PHE A 152 0.18 -5.66 11.42
CA PHE A 152 0.65 -4.82 10.29
C PHE A 152 0.73 -3.34 10.64
N LEU A 153 -0.02 -2.85 11.63
CA LEU A 153 0.05 -1.47 12.11
C LEU A 153 1.16 -1.26 13.14
N THR A 154 1.58 -2.31 13.83
CA THR A 154 2.68 -2.25 14.81
C THR A 154 4.05 -2.49 14.18
N ASP A 155 4.09 -3.13 13.01
CA ASP A 155 5.33 -3.44 12.31
C ASP A 155 5.79 -2.30 11.43
N ASN A 156 6.86 -1.62 11.84
CA ASN A 156 7.47 -0.55 11.05
C ASN A 156 8.00 -1.02 9.69
N ASN A 157 8.27 -2.32 9.53
CA ASN A 157 8.76 -2.92 8.29
C ASN A 157 7.64 -3.41 7.36
N PHE A 158 6.37 -3.33 7.77
CA PHE A 158 5.25 -3.85 6.98
C PHE A 158 5.26 -3.34 5.55
N LYS A 159 5.38 -2.02 5.36
CA LYS A 159 5.42 -1.41 4.03
C LYS A 159 6.58 -1.95 3.20
N ASP A 160 7.79 -1.96 3.76
CA ASP A 160 8.97 -2.41 3.04
C ASP A 160 8.88 -3.89 2.68
N ASN A 161 8.35 -4.73 3.58
CA ASN A 161 8.11 -6.14 3.35
C ASN A 161 7.10 -6.34 2.21
N ILE A 162 5.98 -5.61 2.22
CA ILE A 162 4.97 -5.71 1.16
C ILE A 162 5.52 -5.21 -0.19
N GLU A 163 6.20 -4.08 -0.21
CA GLU A 163 6.83 -3.57 -1.42
C GLU A 163 7.84 -4.56 -1.99
N ASN A 164 8.71 -5.13 -1.15
CA ASN A 164 9.69 -6.12 -1.55
C ASN A 164 9.02 -7.39 -2.12
N MET A 165 7.98 -7.91 -1.47
CA MET A 165 7.22 -9.04 -1.97
C MET A 165 6.60 -8.76 -3.34
N LEU A 166 5.97 -7.60 -3.53
CA LEU A 166 5.31 -7.25 -4.77
C LEU A 166 6.28 -7.11 -5.95
N ILE A 167 7.51 -6.64 -5.73
CA ILE A 167 8.55 -6.55 -6.79
C ILE A 167 9.34 -7.85 -6.97
N GLY A 168 9.05 -8.89 -6.19
CA GLY A 168 9.65 -10.22 -6.33
C GLY A 168 10.95 -10.44 -5.55
N ASN A 169 11.26 -9.58 -4.56
CA ASN A 169 12.35 -9.82 -3.62
C ASN A 169 11.97 -10.87 -2.56
N GLU A 170 12.98 -11.42 -1.89
CA GLU A 170 12.75 -12.38 -0.80
C GLU A 170 12.16 -11.70 0.43
N ILE A 171 11.17 -12.36 1.03
CA ILE A 171 10.61 -12.05 2.34
C ILE A 171 10.71 -13.32 3.18
N GLN A 172 10.96 -13.15 4.46
CA GLN A 172 11.01 -14.28 5.39
C GLN A 172 9.57 -14.79 5.63
N GLU A 173 9.44 -16.12 5.73
CA GLU A 173 8.14 -16.75 5.99
C GLU A 173 7.53 -16.29 7.32
N GLU A 174 8.37 -16.03 8.31
CA GLU A 174 7.98 -15.53 9.63
C GLU A 174 7.23 -14.18 9.52
N ASP A 175 7.70 -13.28 8.64
CA ASP A 175 7.04 -11.98 8.41
C ASP A 175 5.66 -12.17 7.79
N ILE A 176 5.52 -13.07 6.80
CA ILE A 176 4.21 -13.36 6.18
C ILE A 176 3.27 -13.99 7.22
N ASN A 177 3.76 -14.98 7.98
CA ASN A 177 2.96 -15.69 8.98
C ASN A 177 2.47 -14.75 10.10
N LYS A 178 3.27 -13.74 10.46
CA LYS A 178 2.90 -12.70 11.44
C LYS A 178 1.65 -11.93 11.01
N TYR A 179 1.53 -11.60 9.71
CA TYR A 179 0.38 -10.85 9.19
C TYR A 179 -0.86 -11.73 8.94
N CYS A 180 -0.69 -13.05 8.84
CA CYS A 180 -1.79 -13.98 8.63
C CYS A 180 -2.26 -14.69 9.91
N ARG A 181 -1.54 -14.54 11.03
CA ARG A 181 -1.80 -15.30 12.25
C ARG A 181 -3.22 -15.08 12.78
N ASN A 182 -3.87 -16.20 13.10
CA ASN A 182 -5.21 -16.23 13.71
C ASN A 182 -6.35 -15.67 12.85
N GLN A 183 -6.15 -15.49 11.54
CA GLN A 183 -7.23 -15.03 10.67
C GLN A 183 -8.10 -16.21 10.20
N VAL A 184 -9.40 -16.10 10.44
CA VAL A 184 -10.41 -17.02 9.90
C VAL A 184 -10.99 -16.39 8.64
N LEU A 185 -10.82 -17.05 7.49
CA LEU A 185 -11.32 -16.57 6.21
C LEU A 185 -12.60 -17.34 5.84
N SER A 186 -13.69 -16.61 5.65
CA SER A 186 -14.97 -17.16 5.18
C SER A 186 -15.16 -16.83 3.73
N PHE A 187 -15.49 -17.83 2.90
CA PHE A 187 -15.83 -17.64 1.51
C PHE A 187 -16.91 -18.60 1.05
N THR A 188 -17.68 -18.18 0.04
CA THR A 188 -18.59 -19.03 -0.70
C THR A 188 -18.06 -19.24 -2.13
N VAL A 189 -18.45 -20.33 -2.76
CA VAL A 189 -18.11 -20.61 -4.15
C VAL A 189 -19.36 -20.48 -4.99
N GLN A 190 -19.33 -19.65 -6.03
CA GLN A 190 -20.45 -19.44 -6.94
C GLN A 190 -19.99 -19.54 -8.39
N CYS A 191 -20.94 -19.89 -9.27
CA CYS A 191 -20.71 -19.86 -10.71
C CYS A 191 -21.23 -18.52 -11.26
N LEU A 192 -20.28 -17.64 -11.67
CA LEU A 192 -20.60 -16.37 -12.29
C LEU A 192 -20.05 -16.35 -13.72
N GLY A 193 -20.93 -16.09 -14.71
CA GLY A 193 -20.51 -16.05 -16.11
C GLY A 193 -19.85 -17.34 -16.61
N GLY A 194 -20.26 -18.52 -16.10
CA GLY A 194 -19.69 -19.82 -16.46
C GLY A 194 -18.34 -20.15 -15.79
N ARG A 195 -17.90 -19.35 -14.84
CA ARG A 195 -16.66 -19.57 -14.06
C ARG A 195 -16.98 -19.74 -12.58
N MET A 196 -16.30 -20.67 -11.93
CA MET A 196 -16.33 -20.78 -10.47
C MET A 196 -15.48 -19.69 -9.87
N VAL A 197 -16.08 -18.88 -9.01
CA VAL A 197 -15.42 -17.78 -8.29
C VAL A 197 -15.57 -17.96 -6.78
N LYS A 198 -14.59 -17.47 -6.02
CA LYS A 198 -14.66 -17.37 -4.56
C LYS A 198 -15.16 -15.98 -4.20
N ILE A 199 -16.09 -15.92 -3.27
CA ILE A 199 -16.62 -14.67 -2.73
C ILE A 199 -16.28 -14.66 -1.25
N TYR A 200 -15.36 -13.79 -0.86
CA TYR A 200 -14.95 -13.59 0.54
C TYR A 200 -15.88 -12.59 1.21
N SER A 201 -16.28 -12.90 2.45
CA SER A 201 -16.90 -11.94 3.36
C SER A 201 -15.82 -11.37 4.24
N VAL A 202 -15.50 -10.09 4.04
CA VAL A 202 -14.41 -9.40 4.74
C VAL A 202 -15.00 -8.49 5.81
N SER A 203 -14.58 -8.67 7.05
CA SER A 203 -15.08 -7.91 8.20
C SER A 203 -13.96 -7.26 9.03
N SER A 204 -12.70 -7.42 8.60
CA SER A 204 -11.56 -6.74 9.22
C SER A 204 -10.43 -6.53 8.22
N ILE A 205 -9.61 -5.51 8.49
CA ILE A 205 -8.43 -5.21 7.69
C ILE A 205 -7.42 -6.38 7.72
N MET A 206 -7.30 -7.07 8.84
CA MET A 206 -6.42 -8.25 8.95
C MET A 206 -6.87 -9.40 8.05
N GLN A 207 -8.17 -9.63 7.90
CA GLN A 207 -8.69 -10.59 6.93
C GLN A 207 -8.34 -10.18 5.49
N LEU A 208 -8.45 -8.89 5.17
CA LEU A 208 -8.07 -8.37 3.85
C LEU A 208 -6.59 -8.60 3.56
N VAL A 209 -5.71 -8.31 4.53
CA VAL A 209 -4.27 -8.59 4.43
C VAL A 209 -4.03 -10.07 4.18
N ALA A 210 -4.67 -10.96 4.94
CA ALA A 210 -4.49 -12.40 4.80
C ALA A 210 -5.00 -12.94 3.45
N ILE A 211 -6.13 -12.44 2.94
CA ILE A 211 -6.66 -12.80 1.62
C ILE A 211 -5.69 -12.40 0.51
N GLU A 212 -5.18 -11.18 0.55
CA GLU A 212 -4.22 -10.69 -0.43
C GLU A 212 -2.90 -11.47 -0.39
N LEU A 213 -2.37 -11.73 0.80
CA LEU A 213 -1.16 -12.54 0.96
C LEU A 213 -1.37 -13.96 0.44
N LEU A 214 -2.51 -14.58 0.71
CA LEU A 214 -2.86 -15.90 0.18
C LEU A 214 -2.88 -15.93 -1.35
N ALA A 215 -3.34 -14.86 -2.00
CA ALA A 215 -3.39 -14.76 -3.45
C ALA A 215 -2.01 -14.51 -4.09
N ILE A 216 -1.14 -13.72 -3.43
CA ILE A 216 0.11 -13.24 -4.03
C ILE A 216 1.29 -14.17 -3.71
N ALA A 217 1.41 -14.66 -2.47
CA ALA A 217 2.57 -15.43 -2.04
C ALA A 217 2.83 -16.71 -2.88
N PRO A 218 1.82 -17.54 -3.20
CA PRO A 218 2.01 -18.73 -4.04
C PRO A 218 2.46 -18.39 -5.47
N VAL A 219 1.93 -17.31 -6.04
CA VAL A 219 2.29 -16.86 -7.40
C VAL A 219 3.75 -16.45 -7.45
N ARG A 220 4.23 -15.75 -6.42
CA ARG A 220 5.62 -15.29 -6.35
C ARG A 220 6.61 -16.44 -6.15
N ILE A 221 6.26 -17.44 -5.33
CA ILE A 221 7.07 -18.67 -5.19
C ILE A 221 7.15 -19.43 -6.51
N ALA A 222 6.05 -19.55 -7.24
CA ALA A 222 6.02 -20.23 -8.55
C ALA A 222 6.77 -19.45 -9.64
N GLU A 223 6.71 -18.12 -9.63
CA GLU A 223 7.40 -17.27 -10.61
C GLU A 223 8.92 -17.28 -10.44
N ARG A 224 9.46 -17.49 -9.23
CA ARG A 224 10.90 -17.70 -9.00
C ARG A 224 11.47 -18.85 -9.82
N ASN A 225 10.67 -19.91 -10.01
CA ASN A 225 11.09 -21.12 -10.71
C ASN A 225 10.90 -21.04 -12.23
N LYS A 226 10.23 -20.00 -12.72
CA LYS A 226 9.99 -19.77 -14.15
C LYS A 226 10.55 -18.41 -14.55
N ARG A 227 11.75 -18.42 -15.11
CA ARG A 227 12.34 -17.25 -15.79
C ARG A 227 11.42 -16.82 -16.94
N ASN A 228 10.41 -16.10 -16.70
CA ASN A 228 9.58 -15.33 -17.63
C ASN A 228 8.11 -15.35 -17.20
N LYS A 229 7.63 -14.25 -16.81
CA LYS A 229 6.36 -13.58 -17.15
C LYS A 229 5.85 -12.72 -16.02
N SER A 230 5.79 -11.44 -16.36
CA SER A 230 5.00 -10.39 -15.73
C SER A 230 5.24 -10.17 -14.23
N VAL A 231 6.37 -9.55 -13.92
CA VAL A 231 6.42 -8.72 -12.70
C VAL A 231 5.30 -7.68 -12.88
N LYS A 232 4.20 -7.89 -12.18
CA LYS A 232 3.06 -6.95 -12.21
C LYS A 232 3.38 -5.63 -11.53
N TYR A 233 4.41 -5.62 -10.69
CA TYR A 233 4.81 -4.48 -9.87
C TYR A 233 6.26 -4.12 -10.10
N SER A 234 6.56 -2.83 -10.03
CA SER A 234 7.91 -2.30 -10.15
C SER A 234 8.06 -1.08 -9.27
N ARG A 235 9.29 -0.74 -8.91
CA ARG A 235 9.60 0.48 -8.16
C ARG A 235 9.86 1.63 -9.13
N CYS A 236 9.17 2.74 -8.94
CA CYS A 236 9.39 3.94 -9.75
C CYS A 236 10.80 4.51 -9.47
N PRO A 237 11.64 4.71 -10.50
CA PRO A 237 13.00 5.21 -10.29
C PRO A 237 13.04 6.68 -9.84
N ILE A 238 11.93 7.41 -9.89
CA ILE A 238 11.86 8.82 -9.51
C ILE A 238 11.37 9.02 -8.09
N CYS A 239 10.22 8.41 -7.74
CA CYS A 239 9.61 8.59 -6.43
C CYS A 239 9.79 7.39 -5.50
N HIS A 240 10.45 6.33 -5.98
CA HIS A 240 10.69 5.06 -5.29
C HIS A 240 9.43 4.30 -4.84
N LYS A 241 8.23 4.77 -5.16
CA LYS A 241 6.99 4.07 -4.85
C LYS A 241 6.80 2.87 -5.76
N VAL A 242 6.26 1.79 -5.21
CA VAL A 242 5.90 0.59 -5.97
C VAL A 242 4.60 0.85 -6.72
N PHE A 243 4.50 0.36 -7.95
CA PHE A 243 3.32 0.52 -8.80
C PHE A 243 3.10 -0.69 -9.69
N GLU A 244 1.86 -0.88 -10.13
CA GLU A 244 1.50 -1.93 -11.08
C GLU A 244 1.93 -1.55 -12.50
N GLN A 245 2.69 -2.43 -13.15
CA GLN A 245 3.20 -2.20 -14.51
C GLN A 245 2.14 -2.29 -15.62
N GLY A 246 0.96 -2.81 -15.31
CA GLY A 246 -0.13 -2.97 -16.26
C GLY A 246 0.06 -4.13 -17.24
N LYS A 247 -1.06 -4.71 -17.68
CA LYS A 247 -1.12 -5.72 -18.74
C LYS A 247 -1.28 -4.98 -20.09
N GLY A 248 -0.25 -4.84 -20.89
CA GLY A 248 -0.39 -4.21 -22.21
C GLY A 248 0.48 -4.89 -23.27
N ARG A 249 -0.02 -4.96 -24.50
CA ARG A 249 0.77 -5.28 -25.72
C ARG A 249 1.67 -4.08 -26.07
N GLY A 250 2.48 -3.61 -25.14
CA GLY A 250 3.31 -2.44 -25.35
C GLY A 250 4.53 -2.46 -24.44
N LYS A 251 5.31 -1.39 -24.47
CA LYS A 251 6.43 -1.20 -23.56
C LYS A 251 5.90 -1.20 -22.12
N THR A 252 6.47 -2.04 -21.28
CA THR A 252 6.22 -2.09 -19.84
C THR A 252 6.39 -0.68 -19.26
N LYS A 253 5.44 -0.22 -18.45
CA LYS A 253 5.55 1.08 -17.78
C LYS A 253 6.82 1.08 -16.90
N THR A 254 7.67 2.05 -17.11
CA THR A 254 8.89 2.24 -16.29
C THR A 254 8.63 3.15 -15.09
N TYR A 255 7.56 3.95 -15.15
CA TYR A 255 7.20 4.97 -14.15
C TYR A 255 5.80 4.75 -13.65
N CYS A 256 5.57 5.17 -12.40
CA CYS A 256 4.29 4.99 -11.73
C CYS A 256 3.12 5.73 -12.39
N GLY A 257 3.39 6.82 -13.12
CA GLY A 257 2.35 7.68 -13.69
C GLY A 257 1.55 8.46 -12.65
N TYR A 258 1.99 8.47 -11.38
CA TYR A 258 1.33 9.23 -10.33
C TYR A 258 1.53 10.73 -10.55
N GLN A 259 0.46 11.48 -10.35
CA GLN A 259 0.47 12.92 -10.44
C GLN A 259 0.76 13.49 -9.05
N TYR A 260 1.83 14.25 -8.94
CA TYR A 260 2.18 15.02 -7.74
C TYR A 260 1.88 16.50 -7.98
N ILE A 261 1.94 17.30 -6.91
CA ILE A 261 1.82 18.77 -6.99
C ILE A 261 2.77 19.36 -8.03
N ASP A 262 3.96 18.79 -8.16
CA ASP A 262 5.01 19.22 -9.12
C ASP A 262 4.92 18.56 -10.50
N GLY A 263 3.86 17.80 -10.80
CA GLY A 263 3.65 17.11 -12.07
C GLY A 263 3.92 15.60 -12.01
N LEU A 264 3.71 14.95 -13.17
CA LEU A 264 3.86 13.50 -13.30
C LEU A 264 5.31 13.06 -13.17
N CYS A 265 5.56 11.94 -12.47
CA CYS A 265 6.89 11.32 -12.44
C CYS A 265 7.43 11.04 -13.84
N GLU A 266 6.56 10.68 -14.79
CA GLU A 266 6.90 10.47 -16.19
C GLU A 266 7.45 11.75 -16.84
N LYS A 267 6.92 12.93 -16.53
CA LYS A 267 7.37 14.22 -17.07
C LYS A 267 8.75 14.60 -16.50
N LYS A 268 8.93 14.48 -15.19
CA LYS A 268 10.25 14.71 -14.55
C LYS A 268 11.32 13.79 -15.15
N TYR A 269 10.95 12.54 -15.42
CA TYR A 269 11.88 11.54 -15.95
C TYR A 269 12.28 11.80 -17.40
N THR A 270 11.41 12.33 -18.25
CA THR A 270 11.76 12.58 -19.65
C THR A 270 13.04 13.42 -19.75
N GLU A 271 13.25 14.35 -18.84
CA GLU A 271 14.46 15.18 -18.80
C GLU A 271 15.71 14.40 -18.40
N TYR A 272 15.64 13.56 -17.36
CA TYR A 272 16.74 12.68 -16.94
C TYR A 272 17.04 11.61 -18.00
N ASP A 273 16.01 11.03 -18.61
CA ASP A 273 16.15 10.00 -19.64
C ASP A 273 16.78 10.53 -20.93
N VAL A 274 16.47 11.75 -21.32
CA VAL A 274 17.13 12.42 -22.47
C VAL A 274 18.63 12.53 -22.23
N ILE A 275 19.03 12.97 -21.02
CA ILE A 275 20.46 13.08 -20.66
C ILE A 275 21.10 11.70 -20.59
N ARG A 276 20.45 10.72 -19.93
CA ARG A 276 20.89 9.33 -19.86
C ARG A 276 21.10 8.71 -21.24
N LYS A 277 20.10 8.81 -22.12
CA LYS A 277 20.17 8.26 -23.49
C LYS A 277 21.31 8.86 -24.27
N LYS A 278 21.54 10.17 -24.16
CA LYS A 278 22.65 10.86 -24.82
C LYS A 278 24.00 10.22 -24.45
N TYR A 279 24.29 10.12 -23.13
CA TYR A 279 25.56 9.54 -22.68
C TYR A 279 25.65 8.05 -22.94
N ARG A 280 24.59 7.30 -22.76
CA ARG A 280 24.55 5.86 -23.02
C ARG A 280 24.84 5.55 -24.48
N ASN A 281 24.24 6.28 -25.42
CA ASN A 281 24.52 6.15 -26.84
C ASN A 281 26.00 6.49 -27.16
N THR A 282 26.55 7.53 -26.55
CA THR A 282 27.97 7.88 -26.74
C THR A 282 28.89 6.76 -26.21
N ILE A 283 28.56 6.13 -25.08
CA ILE A 283 29.30 4.97 -24.55
C ILE A 283 29.19 3.77 -25.49
N HIS A 284 27.99 3.49 -26.04
CA HIS A 284 27.79 2.43 -27.01
C HIS A 284 28.64 2.61 -28.26
N HIS A 285 28.65 3.82 -28.82
CA HIS A 285 29.49 4.12 -29.97
C HIS A 285 30.98 3.94 -29.67
N PHE A 286 31.42 4.42 -28.51
CA PHE A 286 32.81 4.27 -28.09
C PHE A 286 33.21 2.78 -27.92
N ILE A 287 32.35 1.95 -27.34
CA ILE A 287 32.56 0.50 -27.22
C ILE A 287 32.61 -0.14 -28.60
N ALA A 288 31.71 0.23 -29.51
CA ALA A 288 31.67 -0.33 -30.85
C ALA A 288 32.90 0.03 -31.70
N GLU A 289 33.52 1.18 -31.46
CA GLU A 289 34.77 1.62 -32.11
C GLU A 289 36.02 0.92 -31.52
N HIS A 290 35.92 0.28 -30.35
CA HIS A 290 37.06 -0.31 -29.62
C HIS A 290 36.69 -1.74 -29.14
N THR A 291 36.17 -2.57 -30.04
CA THR A 291 35.64 -3.92 -29.73
C THR A 291 36.68 -4.91 -29.19
N GLU A 292 37.95 -4.68 -29.47
CA GLU A 292 39.06 -5.49 -28.96
C GLU A 292 39.38 -5.30 -27.46
N ARG A 293 38.78 -4.27 -26.86
CA ARG A 293 39.02 -3.90 -25.46
C ARG A 293 37.95 -4.50 -24.56
N GLY A 294 38.23 -5.64 -23.96
CA GLY A 294 37.31 -6.33 -23.04
C GLY A 294 36.98 -5.56 -21.75
N ASP A 295 37.84 -4.60 -21.33
CA ASP A 295 37.65 -3.73 -20.17
C ASP A 295 36.48 -2.74 -20.32
N LEU A 296 36.00 -2.50 -21.53
CA LEU A 296 34.90 -1.57 -21.81
C LEU A 296 33.51 -2.15 -21.54
N TYR A 297 33.36 -3.47 -21.49
CA TYR A 297 32.04 -4.09 -21.35
C TYR A 297 31.31 -3.75 -20.05
N GLY A 298 32.06 -3.49 -18.98
CA GLY A 298 31.49 -3.04 -17.69
C GLY A 298 31.04 -1.57 -17.64
N TRP A 299 31.46 -0.74 -18.60
CA TRP A 299 31.24 0.69 -18.54
C TRP A 299 29.75 1.09 -18.56
N LEU A 300 28.93 0.41 -19.36
CA LEU A 300 27.49 0.66 -19.40
C LEU A 300 26.80 0.30 -18.06
N ALA A 301 27.21 -0.81 -17.43
CA ALA A 301 26.66 -1.20 -16.14
C ALA A 301 27.06 -0.20 -15.04
N GLU A 302 28.31 0.26 -15.04
CA GLU A 302 28.77 1.31 -14.12
C GLU A 302 28.03 2.64 -14.36
N PHE A 303 27.75 2.98 -15.61
CA PHE A 303 26.99 4.16 -15.99
C PHE A 303 25.53 4.09 -15.48
N ASP A 304 24.86 2.96 -15.72
CA ASP A 304 23.50 2.74 -15.26
C ASP A 304 23.43 2.75 -13.72
N LYS A 305 24.38 2.13 -13.03
CA LYS A 305 24.51 2.20 -11.55
C LYS A 305 24.66 3.64 -11.07
N LYS A 306 25.51 4.46 -11.74
CA LYS A 306 25.70 5.86 -11.38
C LYS A 306 24.45 6.70 -11.60
N HIS A 307 23.71 6.44 -12.69
CA HIS A 307 22.41 7.03 -12.93
C HIS A 307 21.45 6.73 -11.77
N ASP A 308 21.30 5.45 -11.43
CA ASP A 308 20.39 5.00 -10.39
C ASP A 308 20.74 5.59 -9.01
N GLU A 309 22.03 5.69 -8.68
CA GLU A 309 22.50 6.36 -7.46
C GLU A 309 22.09 7.84 -7.38
N LEU A 310 22.19 8.58 -8.48
CA LEU A 310 21.85 10.01 -8.50
C LEU A 310 20.34 10.23 -8.43
N ILE A 311 19.56 9.37 -9.11
CA ILE A 311 18.10 9.38 -9.04
C ILE A 311 17.64 9.03 -7.62
N ALA A 312 18.22 7.99 -7.01
CA ALA A 312 17.91 7.58 -5.64
C ALA A 312 18.16 8.68 -4.59
N LYS A 313 19.15 9.52 -4.85
CA LYS A 313 19.46 10.69 -4.01
C LYS A 313 18.55 11.89 -4.25
N GLY A 314 17.60 11.82 -5.18
CA GLY A 314 16.71 12.92 -5.50
C GLY A 314 17.41 14.16 -6.05
N VAL A 315 18.53 13.99 -6.75
CA VAL A 315 19.36 15.10 -7.27
C VAL A 315 18.57 15.90 -8.31
N LYS A 316 18.54 17.22 -8.22
CA LYS A 316 17.88 18.10 -9.20
C LYS A 316 18.49 17.95 -10.60
N ILE A 317 17.66 18.21 -11.64
CA ILE A 317 18.04 17.95 -13.04
C ILE A 317 19.35 18.63 -13.48
N ASP A 318 19.57 19.88 -13.09
CA ASP A 318 20.79 20.61 -13.46
C ASP A 318 22.04 20.03 -12.78
N GLU A 319 21.94 19.71 -11.49
CA GLU A 319 22.99 19.06 -10.72
C GLU A 319 23.25 17.63 -11.23
N TYR A 320 22.18 16.89 -11.61
CA TYR A 320 22.29 15.58 -12.23
C TYR A 320 23.09 15.66 -13.55
N LYS A 321 22.72 16.61 -14.41
CA LYS A 321 23.40 16.84 -15.70
C LYS A 321 24.90 17.09 -15.51
N GLU A 322 25.24 17.92 -14.55
CA GLU A 322 26.63 18.24 -14.23
C GLU A 322 27.39 17.03 -13.67
N LYS A 323 26.81 16.35 -12.68
CA LYS A 323 27.42 15.16 -12.06
C LYS A 323 27.62 14.01 -13.06
N MET A 324 26.65 13.77 -13.95
CA MET A 324 26.78 12.77 -15.01
C MET A 324 27.87 13.14 -16.01
N LYS A 325 27.98 14.42 -16.39
CA LYS A 325 29.05 14.92 -17.26
C LYS A 325 30.42 14.71 -16.64
N ILE A 326 30.62 15.15 -15.40
CA ILE A 326 31.90 15.02 -14.68
C ILE A 326 32.27 13.53 -14.58
N TRP A 327 31.33 12.66 -14.20
CA TRP A 327 31.57 11.23 -14.10
C TRP A 327 31.97 10.61 -15.44
N TYR A 328 31.22 10.93 -16.51
CA TYR A 328 31.51 10.47 -17.85
C TYR A 328 32.89 10.90 -18.35
N ASP A 329 33.22 12.18 -18.22
CA ASP A 329 34.50 12.73 -18.66
C ASP A 329 35.70 12.12 -17.90
N LYS A 330 35.54 11.92 -16.58
CA LYS A 330 36.55 11.24 -15.74
C LYS A 330 36.78 9.79 -16.20
N LYS A 331 35.70 9.04 -16.41
CA LYS A 331 35.80 7.64 -16.84
C LYS A 331 36.40 7.54 -18.27
N LYS A 332 35.96 8.40 -19.18
CA LYS A 332 36.52 8.46 -20.54
C LYS A 332 38.02 8.76 -20.56
N LYS A 333 38.52 9.62 -19.67
CA LYS A 333 39.95 9.91 -19.52
C LYS A 333 40.73 8.68 -19.03
N SER A 334 40.18 7.97 -18.02
CA SER A 334 40.86 6.77 -17.48
C SER A 334 40.90 5.60 -18.48
N LEU A 335 39.97 5.55 -19.45
CA LEU A 335 39.95 4.54 -20.50
C LEU A 335 40.84 4.85 -21.70
N LYS A 336 41.37 6.11 -21.80
CA LYS A 336 42.30 6.53 -22.86
C LYS A 336 43.78 6.33 -22.48
N GLN A 337 44.02 6.11 -21.19
CA GLN A 337 45.34 5.76 -20.65
C GLN A 337 45.53 4.23 -20.70
#